data_42de278eb5ec60c01ee189b3bc88b16d
#
_entry.id   42de278eb5ec60c01ee189b3bc88b16d
#
_cell.length_a   1.000
_cell.length_b   1.000
_cell.length_c   1.000
_cell.angle_alpha   90.00
_cell.angle_beta   90.00
_cell.angle_gamma   90.00
#
_symmetry.space_group_name_H-M   'P 1'
#
loop_
_entity.id
_entity.type
_entity.pdbx_description
1 polymer ?
#
loop_
_entity_poly.entity_id
_entity_poly.type
_entity_poly.pdbx_seq_one_letter_code
_entity_poly.pdbx_strand_id
1 'polypeptide(L)'
;MFDKVLILAPHTDDGELACGATIAKLCRMGKKVYYVAFSSCKDSLPKGFAEDALIVEMKNATEKLGIPEENTRVLDFQVRHFEDNRQEILDAMVCLDREFQPDVVFSPSLHDIHQDHVTIAAECMRAFKKKTVLQYEVPWNNFTFDNQLFMVVEEQDVQKKIEAVKCYTSQANRSYTKDQFIKGLLVTHGVQIGAEYAEVFEIPRIIMGKDIEL
;
A
#
# COMPACT_ATOMS: atom_id res chain seq x y z
N MET A 1 -18.90 -7.15 3.22
CA MET A 1 -17.55 -7.18 2.61
C MET A 1 -17.17 -5.72 2.34
N PHE A 2 -15.88 -5.36 2.34
CA PHE A 2 -15.42 -3.98 2.24
C PHE A 2 -15.75 -3.36 0.87
N ASP A 3 -16.33 -2.15 0.86
CA ASP A 3 -16.68 -1.43 -0.37
C ASP A 3 -15.75 -0.23 -0.59
N LYS A 4 -15.29 0.39 0.50
CA LYS A 4 -14.34 1.51 0.49
C LYS A 4 -13.03 1.08 1.14
N VAL A 5 -11.94 1.21 0.41
CA VAL A 5 -10.60 0.77 0.80
C VAL A 5 -9.68 1.97 0.78
N LEU A 6 -8.88 2.17 1.83
CA LEU A 6 -7.86 3.20 1.91
C LEU A 6 -6.48 2.56 2.00
N ILE A 7 -5.61 2.93 1.07
CA ILE A 7 -4.20 2.53 1.06
C ILE A 7 -3.37 3.70 1.59
N LEU A 8 -2.65 3.48 2.68
CA LEU A 8 -1.70 4.41 3.24
C LEU A 8 -0.30 4.02 2.79
N ALA A 9 0.29 4.78 1.90
CA ALA A 9 1.64 4.57 1.40
C ALA A 9 2.57 5.62 2.02
N PRO A 10 3.58 5.25 2.81
CA PRO A 10 4.58 6.20 3.31
C PRO A 10 5.24 6.99 2.18
N HIS A 11 5.65 6.29 1.13
CA HIS A 11 6.24 6.85 -0.08
C HIS A 11 5.35 6.56 -1.29
N THR A 12 5.68 7.11 -2.43
CA THR A 12 4.83 7.05 -3.63
C THR A 12 4.62 5.64 -4.17
N ASP A 13 5.58 4.73 -4.02
CA ASP A 13 5.63 3.39 -4.64
C ASP A 13 5.29 2.22 -3.68
N ASP A 14 5.14 2.51 -2.38
CA ASP A 14 4.98 1.44 -1.38
C ASP A 14 3.72 0.60 -1.57
N GLY A 15 2.59 1.22 -1.91
CA GLY A 15 1.32 0.50 -2.07
C GLY A 15 1.32 -0.45 -3.26
N GLU A 16 1.89 -0.03 -4.39
CA GLU A 16 2.01 -0.85 -5.60
C GLU A 16 2.96 -2.02 -5.37
N LEU A 17 4.10 -1.76 -4.73
CA LEU A 17 5.10 -2.78 -4.44
C LEU A 17 4.58 -3.81 -3.42
N ALA A 18 3.89 -3.36 -2.39
CA ALA A 18 3.39 -4.22 -1.32
C ALA A 18 2.11 -4.98 -1.71
N CYS A 19 1.05 -4.26 -2.13
CA CYS A 19 -0.27 -4.84 -2.34
C CYS A 19 -0.92 -4.48 -3.69
N GLY A 20 -0.12 -4.23 -4.72
CA GLY A 20 -0.61 -3.81 -6.04
C GLY A 20 -1.56 -4.82 -6.71
N ALA A 21 -1.33 -6.12 -6.58
CA ALA A 21 -2.23 -7.11 -7.15
C ALA A 21 -3.57 -7.17 -6.40
N THR A 22 -3.58 -7.01 -5.09
CA THR A 22 -4.79 -6.85 -4.28
C THR A 22 -5.56 -5.59 -4.69
N ILE A 23 -4.87 -4.45 -4.89
CA ILE A 23 -5.48 -3.21 -5.36
C ILE A 23 -6.15 -3.44 -6.72
N ALA A 24 -5.44 -4.03 -7.69
CA ALA A 24 -5.98 -4.32 -9.02
C ALA A 24 -7.23 -5.21 -8.94
N LYS A 25 -7.19 -6.26 -8.12
CA LYS A 25 -8.35 -7.13 -7.87
C LYS A 25 -9.53 -6.36 -7.28
N LEU A 26 -9.30 -5.52 -6.28
CA LEU A 26 -10.35 -4.73 -5.64
C LEU A 26 -11.00 -3.75 -6.62
N CYS A 27 -10.20 -3.05 -7.43
CA CYS A 27 -10.69 -2.17 -8.48
C CYS A 27 -11.51 -2.95 -9.53
N ARG A 28 -11.03 -4.10 -9.98
CA ARG A 28 -11.74 -5.00 -10.92
C ARG A 28 -13.08 -5.49 -10.35
N MET A 29 -13.16 -5.68 -9.04
CA MET A 29 -14.41 -6.03 -8.33
C MET A 29 -15.33 -4.84 -8.10
N GLY A 30 -15.01 -3.65 -8.60
CA GLY A 30 -15.81 -2.43 -8.44
C GLY A 30 -15.73 -1.80 -7.06
N LYS A 31 -14.72 -2.12 -6.26
CA LYS A 31 -14.50 -1.49 -4.96
C LYS A 31 -13.90 -0.10 -5.14
N LYS A 32 -14.29 0.83 -4.26
CA LYS A 32 -13.74 2.18 -4.27
C LYS A 32 -12.44 2.22 -3.49
N VAL A 33 -11.33 2.30 -4.22
CA VAL A 33 -9.99 2.35 -3.64
C VAL A 33 -9.49 3.79 -3.63
N TYR A 34 -9.02 4.24 -2.47
CA TYR A 34 -8.30 5.51 -2.27
C TYR A 34 -6.84 5.21 -1.99
N TYR A 35 -5.94 5.97 -2.59
CA TYR A 35 -4.51 5.84 -2.41
C TYR A 35 -3.92 7.15 -1.91
N VAL A 36 -3.23 7.12 -0.77
CA VAL A 36 -2.61 8.32 -0.18
C VAL A 36 -1.13 8.05 0.08
N ALA A 37 -0.26 8.73 -0.68
CA ALA A 37 1.17 8.80 -0.40
C ALA A 37 1.44 9.95 0.58
N PHE A 38 2.18 9.69 1.65
CA PHE A 38 2.46 10.69 2.68
C PHE A 38 3.62 11.61 2.32
N SER A 39 4.50 11.20 1.41
CA SER A 39 5.62 12.01 0.90
C SER A 39 5.65 12.02 -0.62
N SER A 40 6.00 13.17 -1.19
CA SER A 40 6.36 13.29 -2.61
C SER A 40 7.73 12.66 -2.93
N CYS A 41 8.52 12.34 -1.90
CA CYS A 41 9.86 11.75 -1.98
C CYS A 41 10.87 12.53 -2.84
N LYS A 42 10.68 13.83 -3.04
CA LYS A 42 11.56 14.68 -3.88
C LYS A 42 13.03 14.63 -3.45
N ASP A 43 13.29 14.48 -2.13
CA ASP A 43 14.65 14.38 -1.59
C ASP A 43 15.34 13.01 -1.87
N SER A 44 14.60 12.04 -2.43
CA SER A 44 15.09 10.69 -2.75
C SER A 44 15.23 10.45 -4.25
N LEU A 45 14.92 11.46 -5.09
CA LEU A 45 15.02 11.36 -6.53
C LEU A 45 16.48 11.20 -7.00
N PRO A 46 16.75 10.28 -7.94
CA PRO A 46 18.04 10.23 -8.62
C PRO A 46 18.29 11.51 -9.41
N LYS A 47 19.57 11.85 -9.59
CA LYS A 47 19.95 13.02 -10.41
C LYS A 47 19.42 12.89 -11.84
N GLY A 48 18.88 13.96 -12.39
CA GLY A 48 18.40 14.05 -13.76
C GLY A 48 16.90 13.85 -13.93
N PHE A 49 16.16 13.56 -12.85
CA PHE A 49 14.70 13.54 -12.86
C PHE A 49 14.14 14.90 -12.40
N ALA A 50 12.94 15.24 -12.88
CA ALA A 50 12.19 16.41 -12.42
C ALA A 50 11.72 16.22 -10.97
N GLU A 51 11.56 17.29 -10.20
CA GLU A 51 11.18 17.22 -8.77
C GLU A 51 9.84 16.53 -8.52
N ASP A 52 8.92 16.57 -9.47
CA ASP A 52 7.61 15.93 -9.43
C ASP A 52 7.56 14.54 -10.06
N ALA A 53 8.71 14.00 -10.52
CA ALA A 53 8.76 12.75 -11.27
C ALA A 53 8.07 11.60 -10.52
N LEU A 54 8.32 11.43 -9.21
CA LEU A 54 7.70 10.37 -8.41
C LEU A 54 6.18 10.56 -8.25
N ILE A 55 5.68 11.79 -8.24
CA ILE A 55 4.24 12.07 -8.21
C ILE A 55 3.61 11.65 -9.55
N VAL A 56 4.24 11.99 -10.67
CA VAL A 56 3.76 11.59 -12.00
C VAL A 56 3.81 10.07 -12.18
N GLU A 57 4.91 9.43 -11.75
CA GLU A 57 5.07 7.98 -11.79
C GLU A 57 3.99 7.27 -10.95
N MET A 58 3.70 7.75 -9.74
CA MET A 58 2.63 7.23 -8.87
C MET A 58 1.25 7.35 -9.54
N LYS A 59 0.91 8.51 -10.12
CA LYS A 59 -0.37 8.69 -10.81
C LYS A 59 -0.52 7.69 -11.97
N ASN A 60 0.53 7.51 -12.76
CA ASN A 60 0.53 6.53 -13.85
C ASN A 60 0.40 5.09 -13.30
N ALA A 61 1.08 4.78 -12.20
CA ALA A 61 1.04 3.46 -11.57
C ALA A 61 -0.35 3.14 -11.00
N THR A 62 -0.93 4.07 -10.25
CA THR A 62 -2.27 3.90 -9.66
C THR A 62 -3.36 3.79 -10.74
N GLU A 63 -3.24 4.51 -11.87
CA GLU A 63 -4.11 4.35 -13.03
C GLU A 63 -4.02 2.93 -13.62
N LYS A 64 -2.81 2.34 -13.73
CA LYS A 64 -2.63 0.95 -14.19
C LYS A 64 -3.35 -0.05 -13.29
N LEU A 65 -3.40 0.21 -11.99
CA LEU A 65 -4.13 -0.62 -11.02
C LEU A 65 -5.65 -0.42 -11.08
N GLY A 66 -6.13 0.61 -11.77
CA GLY A 66 -7.55 0.94 -11.90
C GLY A 66 -8.06 1.95 -10.87
N ILE A 67 -7.17 2.68 -10.19
CA ILE A 67 -7.57 3.77 -9.27
C ILE A 67 -7.72 5.05 -10.09
N PRO A 68 -8.89 5.72 -10.08
CA PRO A 68 -9.08 7.02 -10.72
C PRO A 68 -8.19 8.10 -10.06
N GLU A 69 -7.72 9.08 -10.83
CA GLU A 69 -6.84 10.14 -10.33
C GLU A 69 -7.46 10.90 -9.15
N GLU A 70 -8.76 11.17 -9.16
CA GLU A 70 -9.47 11.84 -8.07
C GLU A 70 -9.48 11.07 -6.75
N ASN A 71 -9.17 9.78 -6.77
CA ASN A 71 -9.02 8.94 -5.58
C ASN A 71 -7.57 8.83 -5.11
N THR A 72 -6.63 9.53 -5.74
CA THR A 72 -5.23 9.57 -5.34
C THR A 72 -4.88 10.89 -4.68
N ARG A 73 -4.00 10.85 -3.68
CA ARG A 73 -3.49 12.04 -2.98
C ARG A 73 -2.02 11.88 -2.64
N VAL A 74 -1.27 12.96 -2.77
CA VAL A 74 0.11 13.04 -2.26
C VAL A 74 0.14 14.15 -1.22
N LEU A 75 0.64 13.80 -0.02
CA LEU A 75 0.97 14.76 1.03
C LEU A 75 2.45 15.12 0.91
N ASP A 76 2.90 16.19 1.58
CA ASP A 76 4.26 16.70 1.43
C ASP A 76 5.06 16.61 2.76
N PHE A 77 4.91 15.47 3.48
CA PHE A 77 5.79 15.20 4.61
C PHE A 77 7.19 14.86 4.09
N GLN A 78 8.22 15.42 4.74
CA GLN A 78 9.60 15.19 4.33
C GLN A 78 10.00 13.73 4.60
N VAL A 79 10.48 13.05 3.56
CA VAL A 79 10.96 11.66 3.66
C VAL A 79 12.08 11.55 4.70
N ARG A 80 12.06 10.48 5.51
CA ARG A 80 12.96 10.19 6.65
C ARG A 80 12.78 11.09 7.88
N HIS A 81 11.75 11.95 7.90
CA HIS A 81 11.41 12.85 8.99
C HIS A 81 9.98 12.68 9.51
N PHE A 82 9.34 11.54 9.24
CA PHE A 82 7.96 11.30 9.69
C PHE A 82 7.86 11.23 11.21
N GLU A 83 8.90 10.75 11.88
CA GLU A 83 8.96 10.70 13.33
C GLU A 83 8.85 12.09 13.97
N ASP A 84 9.46 13.11 13.33
CA ASP A 84 9.40 14.49 13.79
C ASP A 84 8.01 15.12 13.61
N ASN A 85 7.17 14.54 12.69
CA ASN A 85 5.86 15.07 12.30
C ASN A 85 4.71 14.12 12.69
N ARG A 86 4.89 13.29 13.71
CA ARG A 86 3.90 12.24 14.09
C ARG A 86 2.51 12.78 14.36
N GLN A 87 2.37 13.94 15.02
CA GLN A 87 1.07 14.50 15.34
C GLN A 87 0.37 15.00 14.07
N GLU A 88 1.07 15.69 13.19
CA GLU A 88 0.55 16.19 11.92
C GLU A 88 0.11 15.02 11.00
N ILE A 89 0.88 13.93 11.00
CA ILE A 89 0.55 12.69 10.28
C ILE A 89 -0.73 12.06 10.85
N LEU A 90 -0.85 11.99 12.19
CA LEU A 90 -2.07 11.50 12.85
C LEU A 90 -3.28 12.37 12.48
N ASP A 91 -3.13 13.69 12.53
CA ASP A 91 -4.21 14.63 12.22
C ASP A 91 -4.64 14.51 10.75
N ALA A 92 -3.67 14.34 9.83
CA ALA A 92 -3.96 14.05 8.43
C ALA A 92 -4.76 12.75 8.27
N MET A 93 -4.36 11.66 8.94
CA MET A 93 -5.09 10.38 8.92
C MET A 93 -6.51 10.51 9.47
N VAL A 94 -6.72 11.27 10.54
CA VAL A 94 -8.05 11.53 11.10
C VAL A 94 -8.93 12.32 10.11
N CYS A 95 -8.34 13.25 9.35
CA CYS A 95 -9.04 13.95 8.27
C CYS A 95 -9.42 12.97 7.14
N LEU A 96 -8.50 12.08 6.73
CA LEU A 96 -8.76 11.05 5.71
C LEU A 96 -9.88 10.09 6.14
N ASP A 97 -9.92 9.67 7.42
CA ASP A 97 -11.00 8.82 7.93
C ASP A 97 -12.37 9.50 7.81
N ARG A 98 -12.46 10.79 8.15
CA ARG A 98 -13.70 11.56 8.05
C ARG A 98 -14.16 11.78 6.62
N GLU A 99 -13.20 12.03 5.71
CA GLU A 99 -13.47 12.33 4.30
C GLU A 99 -13.88 11.07 3.52
N PHE A 100 -13.05 10.01 3.59
CA PHE A 100 -13.24 8.81 2.78
C PHE A 100 -14.16 7.78 3.44
N GLN A 101 -14.22 7.77 4.77
CA GLN A 101 -14.99 6.79 5.55
C GLN A 101 -14.70 5.35 5.08
N PRO A 102 -13.44 4.89 5.09
CA PRO A 102 -13.08 3.56 4.60
C PRO A 102 -13.66 2.47 5.51
N ASP A 103 -13.94 1.30 4.93
CA ASP A 103 -14.30 0.09 5.67
C ASP A 103 -13.06 -0.64 6.15
N VAL A 104 -12.00 -0.59 5.34
CA VAL A 104 -10.69 -1.20 5.60
C VAL A 104 -9.56 -0.25 5.21
N VAL A 105 -8.52 -0.25 6.02
CA VAL A 105 -7.29 0.52 5.80
C VAL A 105 -6.12 -0.44 5.65
N PHE A 106 -5.34 -0.24 4.61
CA PHE A 106 -4.06 -0.92 4.41
C PHE A 106 -2.93 0.01 4.81
N SER A 107 -1.98 -0.47 5.59
CA SER A 107 -0.82 0.27 6.05
C SER A 107 0.44 -0.60 6.03
N PRO A 108 1.64 -0.04 6.18
CA PRO A 108 2.83 -0.84 6.45
C PRO A 108 2.65 -1.69 7.71
N SER A 109 3.44 -2.76 7.83
CA SER A 109 3.53 -3.56 9.04
C SER A 109 4.15 -2.76 10.20
N LEU A 110 3.70 -3.05 11.43
CA LEU A 110 4.36 -2.59 12.67
C LEU A 110 5.76 -3.21 12.85
N HIS A 111 6.08 -4.26 12.09
CA HIS A 111 7.39 -4.94 12.10
C HIS A 111 8.34 -4.43 10.99
N ASP A 112 7.96 -3.38 10.25
CA ASP A 112 8.84 -2.73 9.28
C ASP A 112 9.96 -1.96 10.03
N ILE A 113 11.16 -1.93 9.45
CA ILE A 113 12.33 -1.25 10.05
C ILE A 113 12.56 0.17 9.50
N HIS A 114 11.86 0.57 8.45
CA HIS A 114 11.97 1.91 7.90
C HIS A 114 11.25 2.91 8.81
N GLN A 115 11.92 3.94 9.30
CA GLN A 115 11.36 4.90 10.27
C GLN A 115 10.06 5.55 9.82
N ASP A 116 9.92 5.88 8.53
CA ASP A 116 8.69 6.46 7.99
C ASP A 116 7.55 5.44 8.00
N HIS A 117 7.82 4.17 7.64
CA HIS A 117 6.83 3.09 7.66
C HIS A 117 6.36 2.81 9.09
N VAL A 118 7.28 2.73 10.05
CA VAL A 118 6.96 2.56 11.49
C VAL A 118 6.02 3.67 11.95
N THR A 119 6.30 4.92 11.57
CA THR A 119 5.46 6.06 11.94
C THR A 119 4.06 5.94 11.34
N ILE A 120 3.94 5.65 10.04
CA ILE A 120 2.63 5.45 9.39
C ILE A 120 1.86 4.28 10.01
N ALA A 121 2.52 3.16 10.27
CA ALA A 121 1.89 1.99 10.89
C ALA A 121 1.35 2.32 12.30
N ALA A 122 2.15 2.97 13.13
CA ALA A 122 1.77 3.33 14.50
C ALA A 122 0.62 4.34 14.54
N GLU A 123 0.69 5.40 13.72
CA GLU A 123 -0.35 6.43 13.69
C GLU A 123 -1.64 5.93 13.01
N CYS A 124 -1.55 4.99 12.05
CA CYS A 124 -2.70 4.28 11.50
C CYS A 124 -3.52 3.58 12.59
N MET A 125 -2.85 2.85 13.50
CA MET A 125 -3.51 2.15 14.60
C MET A 125 -4.24 3.11 15.57
N ARG A 126 -3.76 4.35 15.67
CA ARG A 126 -4.37 5.39 16.50
C ARG A 126 -5.53 6.10 15.80
N ALA A 127 -5.35 6.46 14.52
CA ALA A 127 -6.35 7.19 13.73
C ALA A 127 -7.58 6.33 13.44
N PHE A 128 -7.37 5.10 12.99
CA PHE A 128 -8.42 4.20 12.51
C PHE A 128 -8.89 3.18 13.54
N LYS A 129 -9.09 3.62 14.80
CA LYS A 129 -9.48 2.75 15.94
C LYS A 129 -10.75 1.94 15.71
N LYS A 130 -11.65 2.43 14.85
CA LYS A 130 -12.98 1.83 14.58
C LYS A 130 -13.06 1.21 13.17
N LYS A 131 -11.92 0.94 12.57
CA LYS A 131 -11.82 0.37 11.22
C LYS A 131 -11.07 -0.96 11.25
N THR A 132 -11.34 -1.82 10.29
CA THR A 132 -10.47 -2.95 9.98
C THR A 132 -9.15 -2.40 9.46
N VAL A 133 -8.04 -2.93 9.97
CA VAL A 133 -6.68 -2.58 9.52
C VAL A 133 -5.98 -3.85 9.11
N LEU A 134 -5.48 -3.85 7.89
CA LEU A 134 -4.61 -4.89 7.32
C LEU A 134 -3.25 -4.28 7.07
N GLN A 135 -2.19 -4.98 7.45
CA GLN A 135 -0.83 -4.49 7.27
C GLN A 135 -0.14 -5.31 6.19
N TYR A 136 0.47 -4.61 5.24
CA TYR A 136 1.15 -5.22 4.11
C TYR A 136 2.64 -5.45 4.37
N GLU A 137 3.20 -6.43 3.65
CA GLU A 137 4.60 -6.79 3.67
C GLU A 137 5.42 -5.87 2.75
N VAL A 138 6.58 -5.43 3.26
CA VAL A 138 7.68 -4.87 2.47
C VAL A 138 8.90 -5.76 2.69
N PRO A 139 9.14 -6.79 1.86
CA PRO A 139 10.03 -7.93 2.17
C PRO A 139 11.48 -7.57 2.50
N TRP A 140 11.98 -6.45 1.96
CA TRP A 140 13.35 -5.99 2.24
C TRP A 140 13.46 -5.18 3.54
N ASN A 141 12.33 -4.82 4.15
CA ASN A 141 12.26 -4.09 5.43
C ASN A 141 11.71 -4.96 6.56
N ASN A 142 10.92 -6.00 6.27
CA ASN A 142 10.31 -6.86 7.26
C ASN A 142 11.23 -8.07 7.55
N PHE A 143 11.94 -8.05 8.67
CA PHE A 143 12.69 -9.24 9.13
C PHE A 143 11.79 -10.29 9.78
N THR A 144 10.63 -9.86 10.27
CA THR A 144 9.54 -10.71 10.75
C THR A 144 8.25 -10.21 10.13
N PHE A 145 7.39 -11.13 9.69
CA PHE A 145 6.06 -10.83 9.15
C PHE A 145 5.18 -12.06 9.32
N ASP A 146 3.99 -11.89 9.87
CA ASP A 146 3.05 -12.97 10.11
C ASP A 146 2.03 -13.07 8.97
N ASN A 147 2.11 -14.13 8.17
CA ASN A 147 1.17 -14.40 7.08
C ASN A 147 -0.19 -14.84 7.64
N GLN A 148 -1.05 -13.87 8.05
CA GLN A 148 -2.32 -14.14 8.72
C GLN A 148 -3.51 -14.12 7.75
N LEU A 149 -3.43 -13.33 6.67
CA LEU A 149 -4.45 -13.23 5.63
C LEU A 149 -3.79 -13.35 4.26
N PHE A 150 -4.37 -14.20 3.42
CA PHE A 150 -3.93 -14.39 2.04
C PHE A 150 -4.99 -13.85 1.09
N MET A 151 -4.63 -12.85 0.30
CA MET A 151 -5.45 -12.36 -0.79
C MET A 151 -5.05 -13.10 -2.07
N VAL A 152 -5.81 -14.14 -2.42
CA VAL A 152 -5.61 -14.84 -3.69
C VAL A 152 -5.90 -13.89 -4.84
N VAL A 153 -4.98 -13.80 -5.79
CA VAL A 153 -5.08 -12.93 -6.97
C VAL A 153 -4.93 -13.75 -8.24
N GLU A 154 -5.40 -13.22 -9.36
CA GLU A 154 -5.33 -13.86 -10.66
C GLU A 154 -4.15 -13.30 -11.48
N GLU A 155 -3.71 -14.03 -12.52
CA GLU A 155 -2.62 -13.58 -13.41
C GLU A 155 -2.85 -12.16 -13.94
N GLN A 156 -4.10 -11.78 -14.26
CA GLN A 156 -4.41 -10.42 -14.72
C GLN A 156 -4.11 -9.34 -13.65
N ASP A 157 -4.32 -9.65 -12.37
CA ASP A 157 -4.04 -8.76 -11.25
C ASP A 157 -2.51 -8.62 -11.05
N VAL A 158 -1.79 -9.75 -11.20
CA VAL A 158 -0.31 -9.79 -11.17
C VAL A 158 0.28 -8.94 -12.29
N GLN A 159 -0.24 -9.05 -13.52
CA GLN A 159 0.23 -8.26 -14.65
C GLN A 159 -0.01 -6.76 -14.42
N LYS A 160 -1.16 -6.38 -13.84
CA LYS A 160 -1.46 -5.00 -13.47
C LYS A 160 -0.47 -4.44 -12.44
N LYS A 161 -0.12 -5.24 -11.41
CA LYS A 161 0.95 -4.86 -10.45
C LYS A 161 2.29 -4.64 -11.14
N ILE A 162 2.69 -5.55 -12.03
CA ILE A 162 3.95 -5.44 -12.78
C ILE A 162 3.94 -4.18 -13.66
N GLU A 163 2.83 -3.92 -14.39
CA GLU A 163 2.68 -2.72 -15.21
C GLU A 163 2.75 -1.43 -14.37
N ALA A 164 2.14 -1.42 -13.21
CA ALA A 164 2.16 -0.29 -12.29
C ALA A 164 3.58 -0.01 -11.77
N VAL A 165 4.28 -1.04 -11.28
CA VAL A 165 5.66 -0.88 -10.81
C VAL A 165 6.60 -0.41 -11.92
N LYS A 166 6.38 -0.80 -13.18
CA LYS A 166 7.16 -0.32 -14.34
C LYS A 166 6.96 1.17 -14.64
N CYS A 167 5.93 1.82 -14.13
CA CYS A 167 5.77 3.27 -14.26
C CYS A 167 6.85 4.03 -13.50
N TYR A 168 7.48 3.41 -12.49
CA TYR A 168 8.56 4.01 -11.69
C TYR A 168 9.91 3.90 -12.39
N THR A 169 10.09 4.65 -13.48
CA THR A 169 11.34 4.68 -14.26
C THR A 169 12.52 5.18 -13.44
N SER A 170 12.27 6.10 -12.50
CA SER A 170 13.26 6.60 -11.55
C SER A 170 13.80 5.52 -10.61
N GLN A 171 13.03 4.46 -10.37
CA GLN A 171 13.37 3.34 -9.47
C GLN A 171 13.76 2.06 -10.24
N ALA A 172 13.82 2.08 -11.57
CA ALA A 172 14.00 0.90 -12.41
C ALA A 172 15.27 0.08 -12.15
N ASN A 173 16.29 0.68 -11.49
CA ASN A 173 17.53 0.00 -11.11
C ASN A 173 17.43 -0.84 -9.82
N ARG A 174 16.33 -0.74 -9.08
CA ARG A 174 16.13 -1.48 -7.85
C ARG A 174 15.78 -2.95 -8.14
N SER A 175 16.33 -3.88 -7.36
CA SER A 175 16.09 -5.31 -7.56
C SER A 175 14.63 -5.71 -7.33
N TYR A 176 13.95 -5.06 -6.41
CA TYR A 176 12.56 -5.34 -6.04
C TYR A 176 11.53 -4.83 -7.06
N THR A 177 11.92 -4.04 -8.07
CA THR A 177 11.03 -3.61 -9.17
C THR A 177 11.01 -4.61 -10.33
N LYS A 178 11.80 -5.68 -10.27
CA LYS A 178 11.90 -6.66 -11.37
C LYS A 178 10.70 -7.60 -11.38
N ASP A 179 10.17 -7.89 -12.57
CA ASP A 179 9.06 -8.82 -12.77
C ASP A 179 9.27 -10.16 -12.06
N GLN A 180 10.52 -10.68 -12.13
CA GLN A 180 10.88 -11.95 -11.51
C GLN A 180 10.74 -11.91 -9.99
N PHE A 181 11.10 -10.80 -9.34
CA PHE A 181 10.96 -10.63 -7.90
C PHE A 181 9.48 -10.57 -7.52
N ILE A 182 8.72 -9.69 -8.20
CA ILE A 182 7.29 -9.48 -7.94
C ILE A 182 6.54 -10.81 -8.09
N LYS A 183 6.70 -11.49 -9.23
CA LYS A 183 6.00 -12.75 -9.50
C LYS A 183 6.46 -13.86 -8.55
N GLY A 184 7.76 -13.94 -8.25
CA GLY A 184 8.33 -14.93 -7.32
C GLY A 184 7.75 -14.81 -5.92
N LEU A 185 7.58 -13.58 -5.40
CA LEU A 185 6.98 -13.34 -4.09
C LEU A 185 5.51 -13.82 -4.05
N LEU A 186 4.71 -13.44 -5.05
CA LEU A 186 3.31 -13.83 -5.17
C LEU A 186 3.13 -15.36 -5.27
N VAL A 187 4.01 -16.05 -6.02
CA VAL A 187 4.04 -17.51 -6.10
C VAL A 187 4.40 -18.12 -4.74
N THR A 188 5.39 -17.57 -4.05
CA THR A 188 5.81 -18.06 -2.73
C THR A 188 4.67 -18.04 -1.73
N HIS A 189 3.90 -16.96 -1.69
CA HIS A 189 2.72 -16.85 -0.82
C HIS A 189 1.57 -17.75 -1.30
N GLY A 190 1.35 -17.85 -2.61
CA GLY A 190 0.33 -18.72 -3.18
C GLY A 190 0.53 -20.18 -2.80
N VAL A 191 1.77 -20.68 -2.89
CA VAL A 191 2.12 -22.08 -2.55
C VAL A 191 1.74 -22.44 -1.12
N GLN A 192 1.83 -21.49 -0.16
CA GLN A 192 1.48 -21.75 1.25
C GLN A 192 0.03 -22.17 1.45
N ILE A 193 -0.85 -21.78 0.53
CA ILE A 193 -2.30 -22.07 0.62
C ILE A 193 -2.83 -22.88 -0.57
N GLY A 194 -1.94 -23.37 -1.46
CA GLY A 194 -2.34 -24.12 -2.65
C GLY A 194 -2.97 -23.28 -3.76
N ALA A 195 -2.71 -21.96 -3.78
CA ALA A 195 -3.09 -21.04 -4.84
C ALA A 195 -1.91 -20.75 -5.77
N GLU A 196 -2.18 -20.24 -6.98
CA GLU A 196 -1.13 -19.86 -7.92
C GLU A 196 -0.42 -18.59 -7.47
N TYR A 197 -1.18 -17.57 -7.05
CA TYR A 197 -0.66 -16.29 -6.56
C TYR A 197 -1.45 -15.80 -5.35
N ALA A 198 -0.75 -15.22 -4.38
CA ALA A 198 -1.36 -14.50 -3.28
C ALA A 198 -0.48 -13.34 -2.82
N GLU A 199 -1.09 -12.29 -2.29
CA GLU A 199 -0.45 -11.30 -1.41
C GLU A 199 -0.84 -11.60 0.04
N VAL A 200 0.03 -11.26 0.98
CA VAL A 200 -0.14 -11.58 2.40
C VAL A 200 -0.26 -10.32 3.25
N PHE A 201 -0.98 -10.46 4.36
CA PHE A 201 -1.22 -9.36 5.28
C PHE A 201 -1.22 -9.85 6.72
N GLU A 202 -0.74 -9.00 7.63
CA GLU A 202 -1.02 -9.11 9.06
C GLU A 202 -2.39 -8.51 9.35
N ILE A 203 -3.07 -9.01 10.40
CA ILE A 203 -4.39 -8.55 10.83
C ILE A 203 -4.29 -7.96 12.25
N PRO A 204 -3.76 -6.75 12.45
CA PRO A 204 -3.75 -6.14 13.77
C PRO A 204 -5.16 -5.85 14.29
N ARG A 205 -6.12 -5.66 13.40
CA ARG A 205 -7.53 -5.48 13.77
C ARG A 205 -8.47 -5.84 12.63
N ILE A 206 -9.43 -6.71 12.92
CA ILE A 206 -10.60 -6.95 12.07
C ILE A 206 -11.87 -6.59 12.83
N ILE A 207 -12.78 -5.85 12.19
CA ILE A 207 -14.08 -5.49 12.75
C ILE A 207 -15.15 -6.15 11.90
N MET A 208 -15.89 -7.06 12.51
CA MET A 208 -17.05 -7.71 11.89
C MET A 208 -18.31 -6.99 12.29
N GLY A 209 -19.22 -6.74 11.35
CA GLY A 209 -20.55 -6.20 11.61
C GLY A 209 -21.39 -7.16 12.46
N LYS A 210 -22.43 -6.64 13.09
CA LYS A 210 -23.34 -7.43 13.95
C LYS A 210 -24.11 -8.52 13.18
N ASP A 211 -24.16 -8.42 11.86
CA ASP A 211 -24.95 -9.27 10.97
C ASP A 211 -24.11 -10.38 10.30
N ILE A 212 -22.85 -10.57 10.74
CA ILE A 212 -21.99 -11.65 10.25
C ILE A 212 -22.12 -12.81 11.24
N GLU A 213 -22.80 -13.87 10.82
CA GLU A 213 -22.73 -15.19 11.45
C GLU A 213 -21.43 -15.87 11.00
N LEU A 214 -20.66 -16.39 11.96
CA LEU A 214 -19.45 -17.16 11.71
C LEU A 214 -19.79 -18.62 11.44
#